data_a4217a895c34379768b6bc90ba79f76e
#
_entry.id   a4217a895c34379768b6bc90ba79f76e
#
_cell.length_a   1.000
_cell.length_b   1.000
_cell.length_c   1.000
_cell.angle_alpha   90.00
_cell.angle_beta   90.00
_cell.angle_gamma   90.00
#
_symmetry.space_group_name_H-M   'P 1'
#
loop_
_entity.id
_entity.type
_entity.pdbx_description
1 polymer ?
#
loop_
_entity_poly.entity_id
_entity_poly.type
_entity_poly.pdbx_seq_one_letter_code
_entity_poly.pdbx_strand_id
1 'polypeptide(L)'
;FSTFSLGMKQRLAIASALLNDPEVLILDEPTDGLDPQGIHQIREIIKGIAQKGTTILLASHLLDEVEKVCTHVVVLRKGVKLYAGRVDEMISSHGFFEMKSNQEKALLEVIEKHSKIANHKQENGMMTAFLAEPLEAEEFVQMLYEHNIILTHFVKRKESLEEQFLQLTDQ
;
A
#
# COMPACT_ATOMS: atom_id res chain seq x y z
N PHE A 1 30.62 -19.95 7.52
CA PHE A 1 29.34 -19.82 6.81
C PHE A 1 28.20 -20.58 7.53
N SER A 2 28.48 -21.73 8.13
CA SER A 2 27.52 -22.55 8.89
C SER A 2 27.00 -21.87 10.16
N THR A 3 27.72 -20.89 10.72
CA THR A 3 27.37 -20.15 11.95
C THR A 3 26.64 -18.82 11.69
N PHE A 4 26.47 -18.44 10.43
CA PHE A 4 25.80 -17.19 10.08
C PHE A 4 24.28 -17.31 10.27
N SER A 5 23.68 -16.30 10.89
CA SER A 5 22.22 -16.14 10.87
C SER A 5 21.69 -15.94 9.45
N LEU A 6 20.40 -16.18 9.25
CA LEU A 6 19.76 -15.97 7.94
C LEU A 6 19.99 -14.53 7.44
N GLY A 7 19.77 -13.52 8.28
CA GLY A 7 20.00 -12.12 7.93
C GLY A 7 21.47 -11.79 7.62
N MET A 8 22.43 -12.47 8.26
CA MET A 8 23.86 -12.32 7.88
C MET A 8 24.14 -12.90 6.51
N LYS A 9 23.55 -14.06 6.18
CA LYS A 9 23.67 -14.68 4.85
C LYS A 9 23.08 -13.80 3.77
N GLN A 10 21.90 -13.23 4.02
CA GLN A 10 21.20 -12.37 3.09
C GLN A 10 21.99 -11.10 2.77
N ARG A 11 22.52 -10.43 3.82
CA ARG A 11 23.38 -9.25 3.63
C ARG A 11 24.67 -9.58 2.88
N LEU A 12 25.27 -10.74 3.14
CA LEU A 12 26.46 -11.18 2.43
C LEU A 12 26.17 -11.47 0.96
N ALA A 13 25.02 -12.08 0.65
CA ALA A 13 24.58 -12.34 -0.73
C ALA A 13 24.40 -11.01 -1.52
N ILE A 14 23.71 -10.02 -0.91
CA ILE A 14 23.57 -8.69 -1.52
C ILE A 14 24.95 -8.04 -1.70
N ALA A 15 25.82 -8.06 -0.69
CA ALA A 15 27.17 -7.50 -0.81
C ALA A 15 27.99 -8.17 -1.92
N SER A 16 27.88 -9.50 -2.06
CA SER A 16 28.53 -10.25 -3.13
C SER A 16 28.04 -9.85 -4.53
N ALA A 17 26.71 -9.62 -4.67
CA ALA A 17 26.13 -9.19 -5.94
C ALA A 17 26.54 -7.77 -6.35
N LEU A 18 27.00 -6.95 -5.42
CA LEU A 18 27.43 -5.57 -5.64
C LEU A 18 28.93 -5.44 -5.98
N LEU A 19 29.72 -6.51 -5.95
CA LEU A 19 31.18 -6.45 -6.11
C LEU A 19 31.64 -5.83 -7.43
N ASN A 20 30.83 -5.92 -8.50
CA ASN A 20 31.16 -5.42 -9.82
C ASN A 20 30.38 -4.15 -10.21
N ASP A 21 29.88 -3.40 -9.23
CA ASP A 21 29.09 -2.18 -9.42
C ASP A 21 28.00 -2.33 -10.49
N PRO A 22 27.05 -3.28 -10.34
CA PRO A 22 26.06 -3.57 -11.36
C PRO A 22 25.09 -2.41 -11.58
N GLU A 23 24.72 -2.14 -12.82
CA GLU A 23 23.65 -1.19 -13.15
C GLU A 23 22.26 -1.72 -12.76
N VAL A 24 22.09 -3.05 -12.76
CA VAL A 24 20.84 -3.73 -12.42
C VAL A 24 21.11 -4.83 -11.38
N LEU A 25 20.36 -4.82 -10.31
CA LEU A 25 20.40 -5.84 -9.26
C LEU A 25 19.05 -6.55 -9.19
N ILE A 26 19.05 -7.88 -9.25
CA ILE A 26 17.84 -8.71 -9.12
C ILE A 26 17.84 -9.37 -7.74
N LEU A 27 16.78 -9.16 -6.98
CA LEU A 27 16.59 -9.71 -5.64
C LEU A 27 15.28 -10.53 -5.59
N ASP A 28 15.41 -11.81 -5.27
CA ASP A 28 14.29 -12.72 -5.13
C ASP A 28 14.08 -13.03 -3.64
N GLU A 29 12.91 -12.65 -3.10
CA GLU A 29 12.50 -12.80 -1.70
C GLU A 29 13.60 -12.40 -0.68
N PRO A 30 14.21 -11.20 -0.77
CA PRO A 30 15.39 -10.86 0.04
C PRO A 30 15.10 -10.70 1.54
N THR A 31 13.83 -10.64 1.93
CA THR A 31 13.38 -10.48 3.32
C THR A 31 12.73 -11.73 3.90
N ASP A 32 12.61 -12.80 3.09
CA ASP A 32 11.93 -14.02 3.53
C ASP A 32 12.63 -14.66 4.75
N GLY A 33 11.81 -15.07 5.72
CA GLY A 33 12.28 -15.73 6.96
C GLY A 33 13.04 -14.83 7.92
N LEU A 34 13.12 -13.52 7.71
CA LEU A 34 13.74 -12.57 8.61
C LEU A 34 12.74 -12.09 9.67
N ASP A 35 13.28 -11.72 10.84
CA ASP A 35 12.54 -11.00 11.86
C ASP A 35 12.28 -9.53 11.43
N PRO A 36 11.37 -8.80 12.07
CA PRO A 36 11.04 -7.42 11.69
C PRO A 36 12.26 -6.48 11.66
N GLN A 37 13.24 -6.69 12.52
CA GLN A 37 14.47 -5.90 12.52
C GLN A 37 15.34 -6.23 11.30
N GLY A 38 15.45 -7.50 10.93
CA GLY A 38 16.16 -7.95 9.73
C GLY A 38 15.52 -7.41 8.45
N ILE A 39 14.19 -7.46 8.35
CA ILE A 39 13.43 -6.87 7.24
C ILE A 39 13.74 -5.38 7.11
N HIS A 40 13.67 -4.63 8.21
CA HIS A 40 14.00 -3.20 8.21
C HIS A 40 15.42 -2.94 7.71
N GLN A 41 16.42 -3.72 8.17
CA GLN A 41 17.80 -3.55 7.76
C GLN A 41 18.01 -3.82 6.26
N ILE A 42 17.40 -4.88 5.71
CA ILE A 42 17.48 -5.18 4.27
C ILE A 42 16.81 -4.07 3.45
N ARG A 43 15.66 -3.56 3.89
CA ARG A 43 14.98 -2.43 3.26
C ARG A 43 15.87 -1.18 3.15
N GLU A 44 16.54 -0.81 4.24
CA GLU A 44 17.44 0.35 4.23
C GLU A 44 18.66 0.13 3.31
N ILE A 45 19.18 -1.09 3.24
CA ILE A 45 20.24 -1.46 2.30
C ILE A 45 19.76 -1.29 0.86
N ILE A 46 18.58 -1.83 0.52
CA ILE A 46 17.98 -1.72 -0.83
C ILE A 46 17.80 -0.25 -1.23
N LYS A 47 17.22 0.57 -0.35
CA LYS A 47 17.06 2.01 -0.58
C LYS A 47 18.41 2.71 -0.81
N GLY A 48 19.40 2.40 0.00
CA GLY A 48 20.74 2.98 -0.13
C GLY A 48 21.45 2.60 -1.44
N ILE A 49 21.21 1.39 -1.96
CA ILE A 49 21.74 0.94 -3.26
C ILE A 49 21.02 1.71 -4.38
N ALA A 50 19.70 1.79 -4.35
CA ALA A 50 18.90 2.49 -5.35
C ALA A 50 19.25 3.99 -5.42
N GLN A 51 19.50 4.65 -4.29
CA GLN A 51 19.93 6.05 -4.22
C GLN A 51 21.28 6.31 -4.90
N LYS A 52 22.11 5.28 -5.05
CA LYS A 52 23.39 5.37 -5.78
C LYS A 52 23.23 5.18 -7.29
N GLY A 53 22.01 4.95 -7.78
CA GLY A 53 21.70 4.85 -9.20
C GLY A 53 21.54 3.43 -9.72
N THR A 54 21.72 2.39 -8.88
CA THR A 54 21.46 0.99 -9.29
C THR A 54 19.96 0.75 -9.45
N THR A 55 19.55 0.21 -10.59
CA THR A 55 18.16 -0.24 -10.80
C THR A 55 17.95 -1.57 -10.08
N ILE A 56 16.90 -1.69 -9.28
CA ILE A 56 16.63 -2.92 -8.53
C ILE A 56 15.32 -3.55 -8.99
N LEU A 57 15.38 -4.80 -9.42
CA LEU A 57 14.21 -5.66 -9.63
C LEU A 57 14.03 -6.53 -8.40
N LEU A 58 12.94 -6.31 -7.67
CA LEU A 58 12.60 -7.00 -6.45
C LEU A 58 11.39 -7.92 -6.68
N ALA A 59 11.53 -9.22 -6.40
CA ALA A 59 10.39 -10.12 -6.27
C ALA A 59 10.11 -10.35 -4.78
N SER A 60 8.85 -10.17 -4.36
CA SER A 60 8.41 -10.40 -2.98
C SER A 60 6.91 -10.70 -2.90
N HIS A 61 6.53 -11.51 -1.93
CA HIS A 61 5.13 -11.73 -1.55
C HIS A 61 4.68 -10.80 -0.40
N LEU A 62 5.61 -10.05 0.20
CA LEU A 62 5.33 -9.09 1.28
C LEU A 62 4.99 -7.72 0.66
N LEU A 63 3.73 -7.54 0.28
CA LEU A 63 3.27 -6.34 -0.44
C LEU A 63 3.47 -5.04 0.34
N ASP A 64 3.36 -5.09 1.66
CA ASP A 64 3.67 -3.96 2.56
C ASP A 64 5.14 -3.51 2.45
N GLU A 65 6.08 -4.44 2.26
CA GLU A 65 7.48 -4.11 2.03
C GLU A 65 7.73 -3.57 0.62
N VAL A 66 7.05 -4.13 -0.40
CA VAL A 66 7.09 -3.62 -1.77
C VAL A 66 6.60 -2.16 -1.82
N GLU A 67 5.50 -1.85 -1.16
CA GLU A 67 4.94 -0.50 -1.06
C GLU A 67 5.94 0.51 -0.47
N LYS A 68 6.71 0.10 0.54
CA LYS A 68 7.67 0.97 1.25
C LYS A 68 8.98 1.21 0.48
N VAL A 69 9.30 0.35 -0.50
CA VAL A 69 10.62 0.34 -1.15
C VAL A 69 10.54 0.64 -2.64
N CYS A 70 9.52 0.12 -3.33
CA CYS A 70 9.43 0.17 -4.78
C CYS A 70 8.77 1.45 -5.29
N THR A 71 9.24 1.98 -6.40
CA THR A 71 8.60 3.08 -7.12
C THR A 71 7.59 2.57 -8.16
N HIS A 72 7.83 1.38 -8.71
CA HIS A 72 7.00 0.73 -9.71
C HIS A 72 6.72 -0.70 -9.30
N VAL A 73 5.60 -1.24 -9.78
CA VAL A 73 5.18 -2.62 -9.54
C VAL A 73 4.66 -3.26 -10.81
N VAL A 74 4.95 -4.55 -10.95
CA VAL A 74 4.34 -5.42 -11.96
C VAL A 74 3.62 -6.54 -11.23
N VAL A 75 2.31 -6.66 -11.45
CA VAL A 75 1.49 -7.74 -10.90
C VAL A 75 1.33 -8.84 -11.93
N LEU A 76 1.74 -10.04 -11.57
CA LEU A 76 1.65 -11.23 -12.42
C LEU A 76 0.73 -12.28 -11.78
N ARG A 77 -0.14 -12.89 -12.57
CA ARG A 77 -0.97 -14.04 -12.15
C ARG A 77 -0.98 -15.10 -13.24
N LYS A 78 -0.56 -16.31 -12.92
CA LYS A 78 -0.52 -17.46 -13.86
C LYS A 78 0.19 -17.11 -15.18
N GLY A 79 1.28 -16.34 -15.12
CA GLY A 79 2.04 -15.91 -16.29
C GLY A 79 1.44 -14.74 -17.07
N VAL A 80 0.29 -14.21 -16.65
CA VAL A 80 -0.35 -13.04 -17.27
C VAL A 80 -0.04 -11.79 -16.45
N LYS A 81 0.34 -10.71 -17.15
CA LYS A 81 0.54 -9.40 -16.55
C LYS A 81 -0.82 -8.74 -16.32
N LEU A 82 -1.21 -8.54 -15.07
CA LEU A 82 -2.45 -7.86 -14.68
C LEU A 82 -2.26 -6.35 -14.59
N TYR A 83 -1.11 -5.90 -14.07
CA TYR A 83 -0.79 -4.49 -13.89
C TYR A 83 0.70 -4.25 -14.13
N ALA A 84 1.06 -3.08 -14.61
CA ALA A 84 2.43 -2.55 -14.60
C ALA A 84 2.37 -1.03 -14.58
N GLY A 85 2.97 -0.41 -13.58
CA GLY A 85 2.96 1.04 -13.39
C GLY A 85 3.59 1.45 -12.06
N ARG A 86 3.36 2.70 -11.69
CA ARG A 86 3.85 3.23 -10.43
C ARG A 86 3.05 2.67 -9.25
N VAL A 87 3.73 2.49 -8.11
CA VAL A 87 3.09 2.04 -6.86
C VAL A 87 2.07 3.06 -6.37
N ASP A 88 2.43 4.37 -6.40
CA ASP A 88 1.54 5.45 -5.99
C ASP A 88 0.31 5.61 -6.89
N GLU A 89 0.39 5.28 -8.18
CA GLU A 89 -0.75 5.23 -9.10
C GLU A 89 -1.66 4.02 -8.81
N MET A 90 -1.07 2.88 -8.49
CA MET A 90 -1.84 1.67 -8.14
C MET A 90 -2.61 1.84 -6.82
N ILE A 91 -1.98 2.50 -5.83
CA ILE A 91 -2.57 2.81 -4.52
C ILE A 91 -3.45 4.07 -4.59
N SER A 92 -3.44 4.78 -5.71
CA SER A 92 -3.98 6.13 -5.88
C SER A 92 -5.48 6.25 -5.94
N SER A 93 -6.19 5.39 -5.31
CA SER A 93 -7.46 5.86 -4.81
C SER A 93 -7.16 7.05 -3.87
N HIS A 94 -7.92 8.10 -3.97
CA HIS A 94 -7.79 9.26 -3.06
C HIS A 94 -8.05 8.85 -1.61
N GLY A 95 -8.06 7.54 -1.34
CA GLY A 95 -8.36 6.89 -0.10
C GLY A 95 -9.86 6.72 0.10
N PHE A 96 -10.21 6.40 1.31
CA PHE A 96 -11.59 6.23 1.72
C PHE A 96 -11.79 6.73 3.14
N PHE A 97 -13.03 7.06 3.47
CA PHE A 97 -13.45 7.36 4.83
C PHE A 97 -14.17 6.15 5.42
N GLU A 98 -13.74 5.69 6.59
CA GLU A 98 -14.49 4.78 7.46
C GLU A 98 -15.19 5.61 8.52
N MET A 99 -16.51 5.44 8.67
CA MET A 99 -17.28 6.26 9.58
C MET A 99 -18.48 5.53 10.17
N LYS A 100 -18.89 5.97 11.36
CA LYS A 100 -20.15 5.56 12.00
C LYS A 100 -20.92 6.79 12.47
N SER A 101 -22.25 6.69 12.40
CA SER A 101 -23.18 7.68 12.96
C SER A 101 -24.41 6.97 13.45
N ASN A 102 -25.04 7.52 14.49
CA ASN A 102 -26.39 7.09 14.90
C ASN A 102 -27.48 7.54 13.90
N GLN A 103 -27.13 8.41 12.95
CA GLN A 103 -27.98 8.94 11.90
C GLN A 103 -27.64 8.31 10.54
N GLU A 104 -27.62 6.96 10.48
CA GLU A 104 -27.11 6.19 9.32
C GLU A 104 -27.78 6.60 7.99
N LYS A 105 -29.12 6.81 8.00
CA LYS A 105 -29.85 7.19 6.77
C LYS A 105 -29.45 8.57 6.25
N ALA A 106 -29.32 9.55 7.15
CA ALA A 106 -28.90 10.89 6.78
C ALA A 106 -27.44 10.90 6.27
N LEU A 107 -26.56 10.11 6.91
CA LEU A 107 -25.19 9.94 6.50
C LEU A 107 -25.12 9.33 5.08
N LEU A 108 -25.89 8.29 4.81
CA LEU A 108 -25.96 7.64 3.49
C LEU A 108 -26.41 8.62 2.42
N GLU A 109 -27.47 9.39 2.64
CA GLU A 109 -27.96 10.38 1.69
C GLU A 109 -26.91 11.45 1.31
N VAL A 110 -26.09 11.87 2.28
CA VAL A 110 -25.00 12.83 2.04
C VAL A 110 -23.90 12.18 1.21
N ILE A 111 -23.50 10.95 1.55
CA ILE A 111 -22.47 10.20 0.82
C ILE A 111 -22.88 9.98 -0.64
N GLU A 112 -24.11 9.54 -0.89
CA GLU A 112 -24.62 9.27 -2.25
C GLU A 112 -24.70 10.53 -3.13
N LYS A 113 -24.90 11.69 -2.53
CA LYS A 113 -25.02 12.98 -3.25
C LYS A 113 -23.67 13.69 -3.41
N HIS A 114 -22.62 13.22 -2.75
CA HIS A 114 -21.34 13.92 -2.74
C HIS A 114 -20.50 13.60 -3.98
N SER A 115 -20.21 14.64 -4.80
CA SER A 115 -19.56 14.50 -6.12
C SER A 115 -18.15 13.88 -6.06
N LYS A 116 -17.43 14.06 -4.95
CA LYS A 116 -16.08 13.53 -4.76
C LYS A 116 -16.06 12.09 -4.23
N ILE A 117 -17.22 11.45 -4.02
CA ILE A 117 -17.33 10.05 -3.58
C ILE A 117 -17.70 9.19 -4.79
N ALA A 118 -16.86 8.19 -5.09
CA ALA A 118 -17.05 7.28 -6.21
C ALA A 118 -18.03 6.15 -5.90
N ASN A 119 -17.93 5.61 -4.68
CA ASN A 119 -18.69 4.44 -4.25
C ASN A 119 -18.75 4.40 -2.72
N HIS A 120 -19.66 3.62 -2.17
CA HIS A 120 -19.75 3.37 -0.73
C HIS A 120 -20.12 1.91 -0.43
N LYS A 121 -19.82 1.48 0.80
CA LYS A 121 -20.11 0.15 1.32
C LYS A 121 -20.55 0.27 2.77
N GLN A 122 -21.54 -0.53 3.18
CA GLN A 122 -21.96 -0.60 4.58
C GLN A 122 -21.84 -2.02 5.09
N GLU A 123 -21.06 -2.22 6.13
CA GLU A 123 -20.88 -3.51 6.79
C GLU A 123 -20.82 -3.33 8.31
N ASN A 124 -21.58 -4.14 9.05
CA ASN A 124 -21.57 -4.14 10.51
C ASN A 124 -21.75 -2.74 11.16
N GLY A 125 -22.58 -1.88 10.56
CA GLY A 125 -22.80 -0.51 11.01
C GLY A 125 -21.61 0.44 10.74
N MET A 126 -20.60 0.00 9.99
CA MET A 126 -19.53 0.84 9.46
C MET A 126 -19.87 1.24 8.03
N MET A 127 -19.81 2.53 7.75
CA MET A 127 -19.91 3.10 6.41
C MET A 127 -18.51 3.38 5.89
N THR A 128 -18.19 2.84 4.69
CA THR A 128 -16.94 3.12 3.97
C THR A 128 -17.28 3.91 2.72
N ALA A 129 -16.71 5.10 2.53
CA ALA A 129 -16.91 5.94 1.36
C ALA A 129 -15.60 6.10 0.60
N PHE A 130 -15.53 5.55 -0.62
CA PHE A 130 -14.36 5.60 -1.49
C PHE A 130 -14.33 6.90 -2.27
N LEU A 131 -13.18 7.57 -2.26
CA LEU A 131 -13.04 8.90 -2.86
C LEU A 131 -12.71 8.83 -4.36
N ALA A 132 -13.46 9.57 -5.18
CA ALA A 132 -13.18 9.78 -6.60
C ALA A 132 -12.12 10.87 -6.82
N GLU A 133 -12.06 11.84 -5.90
CA GLU A 133 -11.18 13.00 -5.93
C GLU A 133 -10.62 13.29 -4.52
N PRO A 134 -9.53 14.05 -4.41
CA PRO A 134 -9.01 14.46 -3.11
C PRO A 134 -10.08 15.17 -2.28
N LEU A 135 -10.31 14.70 -1.06
CA LEU A 135 -11.21 15.29 -0.08
C LEU A 135 -10.54 15.26 1.29
N GLU A 136 -10.37 16.43 1.91
CA GLU A 136 -9.78 16.48 3.23
C GLU A 136 -10.78 16.08 4.32
N ALA A 137 -10.25 15.45 5.37
CA ALA A 137 -11.05 14.93 6.47
C ALA A 137 -11.85 16.05 7.17
N GLU A 138 -11.19 17.19 7.37
CA GLU A 138 -11.76 18.37 8.01
C GLU A 138 -12.91 18.95 7.20
N GLU A 139 -12.73 19.10 5.88
CA GLU A 139 -13.76 19.59 4.94
C GLU A 139 -15.01 18.70 5.00
N PHE A 140 -14.79 17.38 4.94
CA PHE A 140 -15.91 16.43 4.95
C PHE A 140 -16.65 16.39 6.29
N VAL A 141 -15.92 16.38 7.41
CA VAL A 141 -16.51 16.39 8.76
C VAL A 141 -17.27 17.68 9.02
N GLN A 142 -16.73 18.84 8.59
CA GLN A 142 -17.43 20.12 8.71
C GLN A 142 -18.75 20.11 7.93
N MET A 143 -18.75 19.62 6.70
CA MET A 143 -19.95 19.49 5.88
C MET A 143 -21.00 18.60 6.56
N LEU A 144 -20.61 17.45 7.12
CA LEU A 144 -21.54 16.57 7.85
C LEU A 144 -22.12 17.26 9.07
N TYR A 145 -21.31 18.02 9.81
CA TYR A 145 -21.79 18.81 10.95
C TYR A 145 -22.82 19.87 10.56
N GLU A 146 -22.63 20.56 9.42
CA GLU A 146 -23.59 21.52 8.86
C GLU A 146 -24.94 20.86 8.50
N HIS A 147 -24.92 19.56 8.18
CA HIS A 147 -26.13 18.74 7.97
C HIS A 147 -26.68 18.11 9.27
N ASN A 148 -26.18 18.54 10.43
CA ASN A 148 -26.50 18.00 11.76
C ASN A 148 -26.22 16.50 11.92
N ILE A 149 -25.24 15.97 11.19
CA ILE A 149 -24.80 14.57 11.29
C ILE A 149 -23.61 14.50 12.23
N ILE A 150 -23.76 13.76 13.33
CA ILE A 150 -22.70 13.55 14.31
C ILE A 150 -22.06 12.17 14.07
N LEU A 151 -20.75 12.17 13.84
CA LEU A 151 -19.98 10.94 13.71
C LEU A 151 -19.55 10.43 15.08
N THR A 152 -19.71 9.12 15.30
CA THR A 152 -19.18 8.41 16.48
C THR A 152 -17.85 7.74 16.20
N HIS A 153 -17.52 7.59 14.92
CA HIS A 153 -16.24 7.10 14.43
C HIS A 153 -15.93 7.76 13.08
N PHE A 154 -14.68 8.15 12.86
CA PHE A 154 -14.21 8.67 11.58
C PHE A 154 -12.71 8.45 11.43
N VAL A 155 -12.32 7.83 10.31
CA VAL A 155 -10.92 7.61 9.94
C VAL A 155 -10.78 7.79 8.44
N LYS A 156 -9.79 8.59 8.00
CA LYS A 156 -9.34 8.65 6.61
C LYS A 156 -8.25 7.60 6.41
N ARG A 157 -8.43 6.70 5.46
CA ARG A 157 -7.44 5.67 5.09
C ARG A 157 -7.08 5.77 3.62
N LYS A 158 -5.89 5.29 3.29
CA LYS A 158 -5.51 4.96 1.92
C LYS A 158 -5.64 3.46 1.74
N GLU A 159 -6.03 3.02 0.56
CA GLU A 159 -5.94 1.61 0.22
C GLU A 159 -4.47 1.19 0.20
N SER A 160 -4.19 0.00 0.69
CA SER A 160 -2.86 -0.59 0.65
C SER A 160 -2.60 -1.27 -0.70
N LEU A 161 -1.33 -1.49 -1.03
CA LEU A 161 -0.96 -2.29 -2.20
C LEU A 161 -1.57 -3.70 -2.14
N GLU A 162 -1.71 -4.26 -0.93
CA GLU A 162 -2.32 -5.57 -0.69
C GLU A 162 -3.80 -5.59 -1.05
N GLU A 163 -4.58 -4.58 -0.63
CA GLU A 163 -5.99 -4.47 -0.96
C GLU A 163 -6.20 -4.34 -2.47
N GLN A 164 -5.39 -3.52 -3.16
CA GLN A 164 -5.43 -3.39 -4.62
C GLN A 164 -5.03 -4.68 -5.33
N PHE A 165 -4.01 -5.38 -4.83
CA PHE A 165 -3.58 -6.66 -5.37
C PHE A 165 -4.70 -7.71 -5.28
N LEU A 166 -5.39 -7.82 -4.15
CA LEU A 166 -6.51 -8.73 -3.96
C LEU A 166 -7.65 -8.41 -4.93
N GLN A 167 -8.03 -7.15 -5.09
CA GLN A 167 -9.06 -6.73 -6.05
C GLN A 167 -8.73 -7.14 -7.50
N LEU A 168 -7.45 -7.03 -7.90
CA LEU A 168 -6.99 -7.43 -9.24
C LEU A 168 -6.94 -8.96 -9.42
N THR A 169 -6.73 -9.70 -8.34
CA THR A 169 -6.52 -11.14 -8.40
C THR A 169 -7.78 -11.95 -8.13
N ASP A 170 -8.83 -11.39 -7.54
CA ASP A 170 -10.10 -12.07 -7.26
C ASP A 170 -11.08 -12.05 -8.45
N GLN A 171 -10.68 -11.48 -9.58
CA GLN A 171 -11.39 -11.56 -10.86
C GLN A 171 -10.88 -12.84 -11.61
#